data_8cd23d75875081a4fb8d75881d34eaea
#
_entry.id   8cd23d75875081a4fb8d75881d34eaea
#
_cell.length_a   1.000
_cell.length_b   1.000
_cell.length_c   1.000
_cell.angle_alpha   90.00
_cell.angle_beta   90.00
_cell.angle_gamma   90.00
#
_symmetry.space_group_name_H-M   'P 1'
#
loop_
_entity.id
_entity.type
_entity.pdbx_description
1 polymer ?
#
loop_
_entity_poly.entity_id
_entity_poly.type
_entity_poly.pdbx_seq_one_letter_code
_entity_poly.pdbx_strand_id
1 'polypeptide(L)'
;MAYADYMMKVKNYSPDAVVGRAKRENRFPHEELPSKSFLYHYIDLGLMDTRNIDLRLKVRRTPKKARINKNKRILGELIEKRSDIVDSREEFGHWEIDTVVGLRTVKDHALLTLTERKTRYEMIIKIDGKAADPVNRALKILQEAAGKDFARLFKTITSDNGAEFSSISELLSEVTAMYFTHPYSSWERGTNENHNGIIRRFIPKGICLAEISHPHIRRVQDWMNNYPRRILGYATPLECLMAELRILVNCSAAEGT
;
A
#
# COMPACT_ATOMS: atom_id res chain seq x y z
N MET A 1 24.08 -3.99 18.24
CA MET A 1 23.58 -5.18 17.52
C MET A 1 22.22 -5.64 18.05
N ALA A 2 22.00 -5.82 19.35
CA ALA A 2 20.71 -6.28 19.94
C ALA A 2 19.46 -5.51 19.48
N TYR A 3 19.55 -4.18 19.35
CA TYR A 3 18.47 -3.37 18.77
C TYR A 3 18.15 -3.77 17.33
N ALA A 4 19.17 -3.97 16.51
CA ALA A 4 18.97 -4.36 15.11
C ALA A 4 18.30 -5.74 14.99
N ASP A 5 18.75 -6.72 15.79
CA ASP A 5 18.14 -8.06 15.85
C ASP A 5 16.68 -7.98 16.30
N TYR A 6 16.37 -7.21 17.34
CA TYR A 6 15.00 -7.00 17.79
C TYR A 6 14.12 -6.42 16.68
N MET A 7 14.58 -5.37 16.00
CA MET A 7 13.81 -4.71 14.93
C MET A 7 13.61 -5.63 13.72
N MET A 8 14.61 -6.45 13.38
CA MET A 8 14.51 -7.39 12.27
C MET A 8 13.65 -8.60 12.60
N LYS A 9 13.81 -9.22 13.77
CA LYS A 9 13.09 -10.44 14.15
C LYS A 9 11.67 -10.19 14.63
N VAL A 10 11.46 -9.17 15.47
CA VAL A 10 10.17 -8.90 16.11
C VAL A 10 9.32 -7.95 15.25
N LYS A 11 9.92 -6.89 14.72
CA LYS A 11 9.22 -5.89 13.89
C LYS A 11 9.24 -6.23 12.40
N ASN A 12 9.98 -7.25 11.99
CA ASN A 12 10.16 -7.66 10.59
C ASN A 12 10.71 -6.52 9.70
N TYR A 13 11.58 -5.67 10.25
CA TYR A 13 12.25 -4.62 9.49
C TYR A 13 13.42 -5.19 8.67
N SER A 14 13.69 -4.58 7.52
CA SER A 14 14.92 -4.85 6.80
C SER A 14 16.11 -4.14 7.45
N PRO A 15 17.37 -4.60 7.26
CA PRO A 15 18.55 -3.87 7.73
C PRO A 15 18.57 -2.40 7.29
N ASP A 16 18.13 -2.10 6.06
CA ASP A 16 18.01 -0.73 5.54
C ASP A 16 17.00 0.11 6.35
N ALA A 17 15.84 -0.46 6.66
CA ALA A 17 14.81 0.22 7.47
C ALA A 17 15.25 0.45 8.92
N VAL A 18 15.97 -0.51 9.50
CA VAL A 18 16.52 -0.41 10.87
C VAL A 18 17.50 0.75 10.98
N VAL A 19 18.50 0.79 10.10
CA VAL A 19 19.53 1.84 10.10
C VAL A 19 18.92 3.20 9.79
N GLY A 20 18.09 3.26 8.73
CA GLY A 20 17.48 4.52 8.32
C GLY A 20 16.54 5.11 9.37
N ARG A 21 15.76 4.28 10.04
CA ARG A 21 14.86 4.72 11.12
C ARG A 21 15.65 5.17 12.35
N ALA A 22 16.65 4.42 12.78
CA ALA A 22 17.52 4.78 13.90
C ALA A 22 18.25 6.12 13.65
N LYS A 23 18.69 6.36 12.41
CA LYS A 23 19.31 7.63 12.01
C LYS A 23 18.30 8.79 12.06
N ARG A 24 17.09 8.59 11.54
CA ARG A 24 16.02 9.59 11.55
C ARG A 24 15.62 10.00 12.97
N GLU A 25 15.59 9.04 13.89
CA GLU A 25 15.25 9.28 15.30
C GLU A 25 16.41 9.78 16.15
N ASN A 26 17.61 9.92 15.59
CA ASN A 26 18.84 10.20 16.34
C ASN A 26 19.02 9.27 17.55
N ARG A 27 18.67 7.97 17.37
CA ARG A 27 18.61 7.00 18.46
C ARG A 27 19.97 6.63 19.03
N PHE A 28 21.00 6.73 18.21
CA PHE A 28 22.39 6.46 18.57
C PHE A 28 23.28 7.56 18.01
N PRO A 29 24.46 7.82 18.64
CA PRO A 29 25.49 8.67 18.04
C PRO A 29 25.83 8.18 16.63
N HIS A 30 26.11 9.11 15.73
CA HIS A 30 26.34 8.78 14.31
C HIS A 30 27.50 7.79 14.13
N GLU A 31 28.50 7.86 14.98
CA GLU A 31 29.70 7.00 15.00
C GLU A 31 29.39 5.56 15.41
N GLU A 32 28.35 5.34 16.22
CA GLU A 32 27.92 4.03 16.68
C GLU A 32 26.91 3.35 15.75
N LEU A 33 26.40 4.09 14.74
CA LEU A 33 25.38 3.59 13.85
C LEU A 33 26.01 2.82 12.68
N PRO A 34 25.85 1.48 12.62
CA PRO A 34 26.40 0.69 11.53
C PRO A 34 25.72 1.02 10.20
N SER A 35 26.44 0.87 9.09
CA SER A 35 25.83 0.94 7.77
C SER A 35 24.93 -0.28 7.52
N LYS A 36 23.95 -0.14 6.61
CA LYS A 36 23.11 -1.28 6.20
C LYS A 36 23.95 -2.45 5.63
N SER A 37 25.01 -2.13 4.88
CA SER A 37 25.91 -3.13 4.30
C SER A 37 26.66 -3.92 5.39
N PHE A 38 27.02 -3.24 6.45
CA PHE A 38 27.63 -3.87 7.62
C PHE A 38 26.67 -4.86 8.30
N LEU A 39 25.40 -4.49 8.50
CA LEU A 39 24.41 -5.42 9.04
C LEU A 39 24.20 -6.64 8.15
N TYR A 40 24.13 -6.47 6.82
CA TYR A 40 24.04 -7.60 5.90
C TYR A 40 25.25 -8.52 5.99
N HIS A 41 26.45 -7.93 6.08
CA HIS A 41 27.69 -8.69 6.22
C HIS A 41 27.73 -9.52 7.52
N TYR A 42 27.31 -8.93 8.64
CA TYR A 42 27.26 -9.64 9.93
C TYR A 42 26.21 -10.77 9.95
N ILE A 43 25.09 -10.57 9.26
CA ILE A 43 24.08 -11.62 9.06
C ILE A 43 24.66 -12.77 8.21
N ASP A 44 25.42 -12.46 7.16
CA ASP A 44 26.06 -13.45 6.29
C ASP A 44 27.13 -14.27 7.03
N LEU A 45 27.87 -13.63 7.95
CA LEU A 45 28.85 -14.30 8.81
C LEU A 45 28.23 -15.08 9.99
N GLY A 46 26.90 -14.99 10.20
CA GLY A 46 26.23 -15.62 11.33
C GLY A 46 26.53 -14.98 12.69
N LEU A 47 27.01 -13.74 12.70
CA LEU A 47 27.37 -12.97 13.91
C LEU A 47 26.16 -12.25 14.52
N MET A 48 24.97 -12.43 13.98
CA MET A 48 23.69 -11.89 14.47
C MET A 48 22.70 -13.03 14.72
N ASP A 49 21.72 -12.76 15.56
CA ASP A 49 20.59 -13.68 15.77
C ASP A 49 19.70 -13.76 14.52
N THR A 50 19.61 -12.67 13.75
CA THR A 50 18.93 -12.61 12.47
C THR A 50 19.73 -13.39 11.43
N ARG A 51 19.07 -14.30 10.70
CA ARG A 51 19.67 -15.11 9.63
C ARG A 51 19.17 -14.69 8.25
N ASN A 52 19.88 -15.13 7.21
CA ASN A 52 19.52 -14.86 5.81
C ASN A 52 18.09 -15.30 5.45
N ILE A 53 17.57 -16.36 6.06
CA ILE A 53 16.21 -16.85 5.86
C ILE A 53 15.15 -15.88 6.38
N ASP A 54 15.49 -15.07 7.37
CA ASP A 54 14.60 -14.06 7.95
C ASP A 54 14.48 -12.83 7.05
N LEU A 55 15.41 -12.66 6.09
CA LEU A 55 15.46 -11.51 5.19
C LEU A 55 14.56 -11.70 3.97
N ARG A 56 13.74 -10.67 3.67
CA ARG A 56 12.67 -10.70 2.65
C ARG A 56 13.11 -11.13 1.25
N LEU A 57 14.31 -10.79 0.79
CA LEU A 57 14.71 -10.89 -0.62
C LEU A 57 15.88 -11.82 -0.90
N LYS A 58 16.41 -12.49 0.12
CA LYS A 58 17.53 -13.43 -0.10
C LYS A 58 17.10 -14.82 -0.62
N VAL A 59 15.81 -15.14 -0.59
CA VAL A 59 15.29 -16.38 -1.18
C VAL A 59 15.15 -16.21 -2.69
N ARG A 60 15.86 -17.07 -3.46
CA ARG A 60 15.85 -17.04 -4.93
C ARG A 60 14.45 -17.25 -5.49
N ARG A 61 14.01 -16.39 -6.41
CA ARG A 61 12.71 -16.48 -7.07
C ARG A 61 12.82 -17.15 -8.43
N THR A 62 11.85 -17.99 -8.77
CA THR A 62 11.69 -18.52 -10.13
C THR A 62 11.20 -17.42 -11.07
N PRO A 63 11.80 -17.22 -12.25
CA PRO A 63 11.34 -16.23 -13.22
C PRO A 63 9.89 -16.51 -13.63
N LYS A 64 9.06 -15.47 -13.71
CA LYS A 64 7.70 -15.60 -14.23
C LYS A 64 7.75 -15.73 -15.76
N LYS A 65 7.10 -16.74 -16.32
CA LYS A 65 6.84 -16.81 -17.78
C LYS A 65 5.87 -15.71 -18.16
N ALA A 66 6.21 -14.94 -19.21
CA ALA A 66 5.31 -13.95 -19.78
C ALA A 66 4.03 -14.64 -20.31
N ARG A 67 2.87 -14.13 -19.93
CA ARG A 67 1.58 -14.54 -20.49
C ARG A 67 1.11 -13.45 -21.44
N ILE A 68 0.85 -13.84 -22.69
CA ILE A 68 0.19 -12.99 -23.68
C ILE A 68 -1.32 -13.07 -23.38
N ASN A 69 -1.91 -11.96 -23.02
CA ASN A 69 -3.35 -11.86 -22.76
C ASN A 69 -4.02 -10.99 -23.84
N LYS A 70 -5.28 -11.25 -24.16
CA LYS A 70 -6.06 -10.54 -25.18
C LYS A 70 -6.61 -9.21 -24.64
N ASN A 71 -6.83 -8.25 -25.52
CA ASN A 71 -7.33 -6.90 -25.24
C ASN A 71 -8.54 -6.88 -24.30
N LYS A 72 -8.51 -6.01 -23.29
CA LYS A 72 -9.64 -5.76 -22.38
C LYS A 72 -10.33 -4.45 -22.76
N ARG A 73 -11.64 -4.39 -22.49
CA ARG A 73 -12.46 -3.18 -22.63
C ARG A 73 -11.95 -2.12 -21.64
N ILE A 74 -11.94 -0.86 -22.06
CA ILE A 74 -11.66 0.30 -21.20
C ILE A 74 -12.96 0.71 -20.50
N LEU A 75 -12.92 0.91 -19.18
CA LEU A 75 -14.09 1.13 -18.36
C LEU A 75 -14.45 2.62 -18.15
N GLY A 76 -13.54 3.54 -18.44
CA GLY A 76 -13.77 4.98 -18.21
C GLY A 76 -12.62 5.84 -18.72
N GLU A 77 -12.32 6.98 -18.08
CA GLU A 77 -11.25 7.87 -18.48
C GLU A 77 -9.87 7.20 -18.31
N LEU A 78 -9.04 7.33 -19.34
CA LEU A 78 -7.70 6.76 -19.34
C LEU A 78 -6.75 7.58 -18.47
N ILE A 79 -5.73 6.89 -17.94
CA ILE A 79 -4.66 7.48 -17.12
C ILE A 79 -3.94 8.64 -17.81
N GLU A 80 -3.91 8.71 -19.13
CA GLU A 80 -3.32 9.82 -19.92
C GLU A 80 -3.98 11.17 -19.67
N LYS A 81 -5.27 11.16 -19.29
CA LYS A 81 -6.00 12.38 -18.93
C LYS A 81 -5.74 12.85 -17.50
N ARG A 82 -5.01 12.04 -16.74
CA ARG A 82 -4.67 12.34 -15.36
C ARG A 82 -3.64 13.48 -15.32
N SER A 83 -3.85 14.47 -14.46
CA SER A 83 -2.92 15.58 -14.28
C SER A 83 -1.53 15.11 -13.83
N ASP A 84 -0.48 15.76 -14.33
CA ASP A 84 0.92 15.50 -13.97
C ASP A 84 1.18 15.62 -12.45
N ILE A 85 0.39 16.42 -11.74
CA ILE A 85 0.48 16.57 -10.28
C ILE A 85 0.25 15.25 -9.55
N VAL A 86 -0.59 14.36 -10.12
CA VAL A 86 -0.82 13.02 -9.56
C VAL A 86 0.41 12.14 -9.73
N ASP A 87 1.17 12.35 -10.81
CA ASP A 87 2.37 11.56 -11.10
C ASP A 87 3.58 12.05 -10.31
N SER A 88 3.67 13.35 -10.00
CA SER A 88 4.71 13.90 -9.12
C SER A 88 4.64 13.35 -7.70
N ARG A 89 3.46 12.91 -7.24
CA ARG A 89 3.20 12.42 -5.87
C ARG A 89 3.48 13.46 -4.79
N GLU A 90 3.37 14.72 -5.12
CA GLU A 90 3.58 15.84 -4.19
C GLU A 90 2.30 16.26 -3.50
N GLU A 91 1.16 15.97 -4.11
CA GLU A 91 -0.15 16.27 -3.56
C GLU A 91 -0.76 15.05 -2.86
N PHE A 92 -1.44 15.28 -1.72
CA PHE A 92 -2.21 14.27 -0.99
C PHE A 92 -3.62 14.12 -1.58
N GLY A 93 -4.17 12.90 -1.46
CA GLY A 93 -5.55 12.58 -1.88
C GLY A 93 -5.63 11.81 -3.20
N HIS A 94 -4.52 11.34 -3.73
CA HIS A 94 -4.48 10.53 -4.94
C HIS A 94 -4.25 9.05 -4.60
N TRP A 95 -5.26 8.22 -4.88
CA TRP A 95 -5.28 6.82 -4.47
C TRP A 95 -5.17 5.87 -5.66
N GLU A 96 -4.57 4.74 -5.41
CA GLU A 96 -4.59 3.58 -6.31
C GLU A 96 -5.44 2.49 -5.65
N ILE A 97 -6.44 1.95 -6.36
CA ILE A 97 -7.32 0.89 -5.87
C ILE A 97 -7.02 -0.44 -6.59
N ASP A 98 -7.04 -1.55 -5.84
CA ASP A 98 -6.83 -2.90 -6.38
C ASP A 98 -7.57 -3.96 -5.54
N THR A 99 -7.61 -5.19 -6.03
CA THR A 99 -8.15 -6.34 -5.29
C THR A 99 -7.11 -7.44 -5.12
N VAL A 100 -6.98 -7.94 -3.90
CA VAL A 100 -6.13 -9.08 -3.57
C VAL A 100 -7.02 -10.29 -3.32
N VAL A 101 -6.93 -11.32 -4.18
CA VAL A 101 -7.75 -12.53 -4.11
C VAL A 101 -7.00 -13.68 -3.42
N GLY A 102 -7.69 -14.46 -2.61
CA GLY A 102 -7.18 -15.68 -1.98
C GLY A 102 -7.24 -16.88 -2.92
N LEU A 103 -8.27 -17.67 -2.77
CA LEU A 103 -8.66 -18.71 -3.70
C LEU A 103 -9.23 -18.09 -4.99
N ARG A 104 -9.07 -18.79 -6.13
CA ARG A 104 -9.65 -18.34 -7.41
C ARG A 104 -11.09 -18.83 -7.59
N THR A 105 -11.81 -19.04 -6.51
CA THR A 105 -13.21 -19.45 -6.54
C THR A 105 -14.12 -18.22 -6.42
N VAL A 106 -15.27 -18.24 -7.08
CA VAL A 106 -16.25 -17.14 -7.07
C VAL A 106 -16.81 -16.87 -5.66
N LYS A 107 -16.73 -17.85 -4.77
CA LYS A 107 -17.31 -17.78 -3.42
C LYS A 107 -16.32 -17.29 -2.34
N ASP A 108 -15.04 -17.05 -2.67
CA ASP A 108 -14.09 -16.56 -1.68
C ASP A 108 -14.17 -15.03 -1.55
N HIS A 109 -13.84 -14.53 -0.37
CA HIS A 109 -13.69 -13.12 -0.11
C HIS A 109 -12.50 -12.53 -0.90
N ALA A 110 -12.46 -11.20 -1.01
CA ALA A 110 -11.32 -10.48 -1.53
C ALA A 110 -10.89 -9.39 -0.53
N LEU A 111 -9.68 -8.89 -0.68
CA LEU A 111 -9.24 -7.68 0.00
C LEU A 111 -9.24 -6.55 -1.01
N LEU A 112 -10.06 -5.54 -0.77
CA LEU A 112 -9.97 -4.26 -1.47
C LEU A 112 -8.85 -3.46 -0.82
N THR A 113 -7.92 -2.99 -1.63
CA THR A 113 -6.76 -2.21 -1.20
C THR A 113 -6.84 -0.82 -1.81
N LEU A 114 -6.60 0.20 -0.98
CA LEU A 114 -6.46 1.58 -1.42
C LEU A 114 -5.11 2.10 -0.91
N THR A 115 -4.23 2.45 -1.85
CA THR A 115 -2.90 2.98 -1.54
C THR A 115 -2.85 4.46 -1.88
N GLU A 116 -2.57 5.32 -0.90
CA GLU A 116 -2.35 6.74 -1.13
C GLU A 116 -0.94 6.98 -1.72
N ARG A 117 -0.86 7.77 -2.80
CA ARG A 117 0.35 7.85 -3.65
C ARG A 117 1.50 8.66 -3.03
N LYS A 118 1.22 9.71 -2.27
CA LYS A 118 2.22 10.57 -1.59
C LYS A 118 2.73 9.91 -0.31
N THR A 119 1.83 9.58 0.58
CA THR A 119 2.12 9.07 1.93
C THR A 119 2.43 7.57 1.96
N ARG A 120 2.05 6.85 0.91
CA ARG A 120 2.13 5.38 0.85
C ARG A 120 1.25 4.69 1.89
N TYR A 121 0.26 5.41 2.42
CA TYR A 121 -0.70 4.84 3.36
C TYR A 121 -1.56 3.79 2.67
N GLU A 122 -1.84 2.71 3.37
CA GLU A 122 -2.59 1.56 2.87
C GLU A 122 -3.85 1.36 3.67
N MET A 123 -5.00 1.26 3.00
CA MET A 123 -6.24 0.74 3.57
C MET A 123 -6.53 -0.63 2.99
N ILE A 124 -6.89 -1.60 3.85
CA ILE A 124 -7.22 -2.97 3.46
C ILE A 124 -8.60 -3.29 4.01
N ILE A 125 -9.57 -3.49 3.11
CA ILE A 125 -10.96 -3.78 3.44
C ILE A 125 -11.30 -5.18 2.95
N LYS A 126 -11.79 -6.04 3.84
CA LYS A 126 -12.30 -7.36 3.46
C LYS A 126 -13.69 -7.19 2.84
N ILE A 127 -13.88 -7.71 1.63
CA ILE A 127 -15.14 -7.63 0.87
C ILE A 127 -15.64 -9.04 0.49
N ASP A 128 -16.94 -9.17 0.29
CA ASP A 128 -17.64 -10.44 0.02
C ASP A 128 -17.51 -10.85 -1.45
N GLY A 129 -16.27 -11.08 -1.90
CA GLY A 129 -15.97 -11.52 -3.25
C GLY A 129 -15.40 -10.42 -4.15
N LYS A 130 -14.94 -10.84 -5.33
CA LYS A 130 -14.36 -9.96 -6.35
C LYS A 130 -15.42 -9.60 -7.40
N ALA A 131 -16.36 -8.72 -7.04
CA ALA A 131 -17.41 -8.22 -7.92
C ALA A 131 -17.64 -6.73 -7.70
N ALA A 132 -18.40 -6.06 -8.57
CA ALA A 132 -18.65 -4.62 -8.48
C ALA A 132 -19.45 -4.24 -7.22
N ASP A 133 -20.50 -4.99 -6.87
CA ASP A 133 -21.35 -4.67 -5.72
C ASP A 133 -20.60 -4.66 -4.37
N PRO A 134 -19.77 -5.66 -4.00
CA PRO A 134 -18.96 -5.60 -2.79
C PRO A 134 -17.99 -4.41 -2.75
N VAL A 135 -17.38 -4.07 -3.89
CA VAL A 135 -16.49 -2.92 -4.00
C VAL A 135 -17.26 -1.62 -3.79
N ASN A 136 -18.41 -1.46 -4.46
CA ASN A 136 -19.27 -0.29 -4.31
C ASN A 136 -19.77 -0.11 -2.88
N ARG A 137 -20.19 -1.19 -2.19
CA ARG A 137 -20.57 -1.12 -0.77
C ARG A 137 -19.42 -0.62 0.11
N ALA A 138 -18.20 -1.14 -0.11
CA ALA A 138 -17.04 -0.71 0.66
C ALA A 138 -16.72 0.77 0.44
N LEU A 139 -16.80 1.27 -0.79
CA LEU A 139 -16.56 2.68 -1.12
C LEU A 139 -17.66 3.60 -0.57
N LYS A 140 -18.93 3.18 -0.59
CA LYS A 140 -20.03 3.93 0.04
C LYS A 140 -19.82 4.08 1.54
N ILE A 141 -19.42 3.03 2.24
CA ILE A 141 -19.09 3.09 3.67
C ILE A 141 -17.95 4.08 3.93
N LEU A 142 -16.91 4.08 3.09
CA LEU A 142 -15.82 5.06 3.19
C LEU A 142 -16.31 6.49 2.94
N GLN A 143 -17.17 6.69 1.95
CA GLN A 143 -17.74 7.99 1.63
C GLN A 143 -18.62 8.51 2.77
N GLU A 144 -19.47 7.68 3.33
CA GLU A 144 -20.31 8.01 4.48
C GLU A 144 -19.47 8.35 5.73
N ALA A 145 -18.41 7.55 6.00
CA ALA A 145 -17.52 7.78 7.13
C ALA A 145 -16.71 9.07 7.02
N ALA A 146 -16.29 9.46 5.81
CA ALA A 146 -15.56 10.70 5.55
C ALA A 146 -16.49 11.92 5.40
N GLY A 147 -17.77 11.71 5.08
CA GLY A 147 -18.76 12.76 4.94
C GLY A 147 -18.33 13.86 3.95
N LYS A 148 -18.44 15.10 4.37
CA LYS A 148 -18.10 16.29 3.55
C LYS A 148 -16.61 16.38 3.16
N ASP A 149 -15.74 15.69 3.90
CA ASP A 149 -14.30 15.71 3.64
C ASP A 149 -13.87 14.66 2.60
N PHE A 150 -14.80 13.82 2.11
CA PHE A 150 -14.48 12.75 1.18
C PHE A 150 -13.74 13.25 -0.07
N ALA A 151 -14.25 14.27 -0.74
CA ALA A 151 -13.64 14.85 -1.94
C ALA A 151 -12.22 15.41 -1.70
N ARG A 152 -11.95 15.90 -0.49
CA ARG A 152 -10.61 16.39 -0.09
C ARG A 152 -9.63 15.26 0.20
N LEU A 153 -10.14 14.17 0.76
CA LEU A 153 -9.36 12.96 1.11
C LEU A 153 -9.14 12.06 -0.11
N PHE A 154 -10.08 12.04 -1.06
CA PHE A 154 -10.08 11.18 -2.25
C PHE A 154 -10.27 12.03 -3.51
N LYS A 155 -9.25 12.83 -3.86
CA LYS A 155 -9.28 13.70 -5.05
C LYS A 155 -9.35 12.89 -6.34
N THR A 156 -8.53 11.86 -6.44
CA THR A 156 -8.54 10.92 -7.57
C THR A 156 -8.36 9.48 -7.10
N ILE A 157 -8.96 8.56 -7.84
CA ILE A 157 -8.72 7.12 -7.66
C ILE A 157 -8.33 6.53 -9.01
N THR A 158 -7.21 5.79 -9.05
CA THR A 158 -6.74 5.08 -10.24
C THR A 158 -6.91 3.57 -10.05
N SER A 159 -7.57 2.90 -11.00
CA SER A 159 -7.77 1.45 -10.98
C SER A 159 -7.24 0.76 -12.25
N ASP A 160 -7.22 -0.58 -12.25
CA ASP A 160 -7.11 -1.31 -13.51
C ASP A 160 -8.50 -1.48 -14.15
N ASN A 161 -8.52 -2.08 -15.36
CA ASN A 161 -9.76 -2.40 -16.06
C ASN A 161 -10.38 -3.73 -15.55
N GLY A 162 -10.36 -4.00 -14.25
CA GLY A 162 -11.04 -5.13 -13.64
C GLY A 162 -12.55 -4.97 -13.67
N ALA A 163 -13.29 -6.06 -13.93
CA ALA A 163 -14.75 -6.02 -13.97
C ALA A 163 -15.38 -5.56 -12.64
N GLU A 164 -14.67 -5.78 -11.52
CA GLU A 164 -15.04 -5.31 -10.18
C GLU A 164 -15.06 -3.80 -10.03
N PHE A 165 -14.42 -3.07 -10.94
CA PHE A 165 -14.35 -1.60 -10.94
C PHE A 165 -15.26 -0.95 -11.99
N SER A 166 -16.13 -1.73 -12.65
CA SER A 166 -16.94 -1.26 -13.80
C SER A 166 -17.94 -0.15 -13.47
N SER A 167 -18.41 -0.07 -12.24
CA SER A 167 -19.43 0.90 -11.81
C SER A 167 -18.91 1.97 -10.84
N ILE A 168 -17.62 1.97 -10.53
CA ILE A 168 -17.03 2.96 -9.58
C ILE A 168 -17.09 4.37 -10.15
N SER A 169 -16.84 4.53 -11.45
CA SER A 169 -16.89 5.86 -12.10
C SER A 169 -18.26 6.51 -11.94
N GLU A 170 -19.34 5.74 -12.10
CA GLU A 170 -20.69 6.22 -11.91
C GLU A 170 -20.98 6.54 -10.44
N LEU A 171 -20.53 5.66 -9.52
CA LEU A 171 -20.72 5.84 -8.09
C LEU A 171 -20.07 7.10 -7.52
N LEU A 172 -18.87 7.48 -8.00
CA LEU A 172 -18.06 8.55 -7.45
C LEU A 172 -17.95 9.78 -8.36
N SER A 173 -18.68 9.82 -9.50
CA SER A 173 -18.58 10.84 -10.55
C SER A 173 -18.67 12.28 -10.08
N GLU A 174 -19.46 12.54 -9.02
CA GLU A 174 -19.69 13.89 -8.51
C GLU A 174 -18.63 14.36 -7.49
N VAL A 175 -17.85 13.44 -6.93
CA VAL A 175 -16.98 13.73 -5.79
C VAL A 175 -15.51 13.38 -5.98
N THR A 176 -15.18 12.46 -6.93
CA THR A 176 -13.82 11.96 -7.12
C THR A 176 -13.56 11.65 -8.60
N ALA A 177 -12.46 12.13 -9.14
CA ALA A 177 -12.06 11.80 -10.50
C ALA A 177 -11.50 10.37 -10.55
N MET A 178 -12.01 9.57 -11.50
CA MET A 178 -11.62 8.17 -11.68
C MET A 178 -10.80 7.99 -12.96
N TYR A 179 -9.66 7.31 -12.83
CA TYR A 179 -8.79 6.98 -13.96
C TYR A 179 -8.53 5.48 -14.05
N PHE A 180 -8.42 4.98 -15.28
CA PHE A 180 -8.14 3.59 -15.57
C PHE A 180 -6.81 3.44 -16.28
N THR A 181 -5.97 2.51 -15.83
CA THR A 181 -4.69 2.19 -16.48
C THR A 181 -4.93 1.50 -17.81
N HIS A 182 -3.93 1.55 -18.69
CA HIS A 182 -3.98 0.76 -19.91
C HIS A 182 -4.07 -0.74 -19.60
N PRO A 183 -4.76 -1.50 -20.44
CA PRO A 183 -4.72 -2.94 -20.34
C PRO A 183 -3.29 -3.46 -20.39
N TYR A 184 -2.93 -4.34 -19.43
CA TYR A 184 -1.59 -4.95 -19.30
C TYR A 184 -0.45 -4.02 -18.84
N SER A 185 -0.70 -2.77 -18.51
CA SER A 185 0.28 -1.79 -18.08
C SER A 185 0.45 -1.78 -16.54
N SER A 186 0.85 -2.92 -15.96
CA SER A 186 1.03 -3.05 -14.50
C SER A 186 2.07 -2.08 -13.93
N TRP A 187 3.02 -1.61 -14.76
CA TRP A 187 4.02 -0.61 -14.35
C TRP A 187 3.42 0.77 -14.03
N GLU A 188 2.26 1.10 -14.59
CA GLU A 188 1.53 2.34 -14.27
C GLU A 188 1.03 2.38 -12.83
N ARG A 189 0.96 1.21 -12.16
CA ARG A 189 0.56 1.01 -10.77
C ARG A 189 1.62 0.27 -9.95
N GLY A 190 2.88 0.62 -10.15
CA GLY A 190 4.00 -0.03 -9.45
C GLY A 190 3.92 0.04 -7.92
N THR A 191 3.20 1.02 -7.36
CA THR A 191 2.94 1.12 -5.92
C THR A 191 2.07 -0.04 -5.45
N ASN A 192 0.94 -0.30 -6.10
CA ASN A 192 0.03 -1.40 -5.77
C ASN A 192 0.71 -2.77 -5.89
N GLU A 193 1.48 -3.00 -6.94
CA GLU A 193 2.18 -4.29 -7.10
C GLU A 193 3.14 -4.55 -5.93
N ASN A 194 3.88 -3.52 -5.50
CA ASN A 194 4.77 -3.63 -4.33
C ASN A 194 3.98 -3.87 -3.04
N HIS A 195 2.89 -3.12 -2.81
CA HIS A 195 2.05 -3.25 -1.61
C HIS A 195 1.35 -4.61 -1.56
N ASN A 196 0.78 -5.06 -2.66
CA ASN A 196 0.21 -6.41 -2.77
C ASN A 196 1.28 -7.49 -2.50
N GLY A 197 2.52 -7.27 -2.94
CA GLY A 197 3.65 -8.14 -2.61
C GLY A 197 3.97 -8.17 -1.11
N ILE A 198 3.73 -7.08 -0.39
CA ILE A 198 3.87 -7.02 1.07
C ILE A 198 2.73 -7.78 1.75
N ILE A 199 1.47 -7.52 1.36
CA ILE A 199 0.30 -8.23 1.88
C ILE A 199 0.49 -9.75 1.75
N ARG A 200 1.04 -10.20 0.61
CA ARG A 200 1.31 -11.63 0.33
C ARG A 200 2.37 -12.28 1.22
N ARG A 201 3.12 -11.53 2.01
CA ARG A 201 4.00 -12.11 3.06
C ARG A 201 3.21 -12.63 4.25
N PHE A 202 2.10 -11.96 4.58
CA PHE A 202 1.25 -12.28 5.72
C PHE A 202 0.05 -13.12 5.32
N ILE A 203 -0.43 -12.91 4.09
CA ILE A 203 -1.60 -13.58 3.52
C ILE A 203 -1.18 -14.19 2.16
N PRO A 204 -0.62 -15.42 2.16
CA PRO A 204 -0.15 -16.08 0.95
C PRO A 204 -1.25 -16.31 -0.10
N LYS A 205 -0.85 -16.56 -1.35
CA LYS A 205 -1.80 -16.96 -2.40
C LYS A 205 -2.34 -18.36 -2.13
N GLY A 206 -3.61 -18.59 -2.50
CA GLY A 206 -4.22 -19.91 -2.42
C GLY A 206 -4.82 -20.27 -1.06
N ILE A 207 -4.88 -19.32 -0.12
CA ILE A 207 -5.64 -19.47 1.13
C ILE A 207 -7.03 -18.89 1.00
N CYS A 208 -8.00 -19.44 1.75
CA CYS A 208 -9.36 -18.93 1.81
C CYS A 208 -9.41 -17.62 2.61
N LEU A 209 -9.74 -16.51 1.96
CA LEU A 209 -9.84 -15.21 2.64
C LEU A 209 -11.06 -15.10 3.55
N ALA A 210 -12.09 -15.93 3.32
CA ALA A 210 -13.24 -15.99 4.22
C ALA A 210 -12.82 -16.38 5.65
N GLU A 211 -11.81 -17.25 5.79
CA GLU A 211 -11.29 -17.72 7.08
C GLU A 211 -10.35 -16.72 7.77
N ILE A 212 -9.85 -15.72 7.05
CA ILE A 212 -8.98 -14.70 7.62
C ILE A 212 -9.79 -13.70 8.42
N SER A 213 -9.49 -13.57 9.71
CA SER A 213 -10.20 -12.68 10.61
C SER A 213 -9.90 -11.20 10.33
N HIS A 214 -10.86 -10.31 10.57
CA HIS A 214 -10.66 -8.86 10.49
C HIS A 214 -9.49 -8.35 11.37
N PRO A 215 -9.29 -8.82 12.61
CA PRO A 215 -8.11 -8.44 13.39
C PRO A 215 -6.78 -8.82 12.74
N HIS A 216 -6.72 -9.94 12.01
CA HIS A 216 -5.50 -10.31 11.28
C HIS A 216 -5.21 -9.33 10.14
N ILE A 217 -6.23 -8.99 9.35
CA ILE A 217 -6.11 -8.01 8.26
C ILE A 217 -5.68 -6.65 8.80
N ARG A 218 -6.29 -6.20 9.91
CA ARG A 218 -5.91 -4.96 10.59
C ARG A 218 -4.44 -4.97 11.03
N ARG A 219 -3.94 -6.06 11.63
CA ARG A 219 -2.52 -6.18 11.99
C ARG A 219 -1.59 -6.06 10.79
N VAL A 220 -1.98 -6.61 9.64
CA VAL A 220 -1.20 -6.46 8.39
C VAL A 220 -1.18 -5.00 7.94
N GLN A 221 -2.34 -4.35 7.90
CA GLN A 221 -2.47 -2.93 7.56
C GLN A 221 -1.65 -2.04 8.50
N ASP A 222 -1.77 -2.27 9.81
CA ASP A 222 -1.05 -1.51 10.83
C ASP A 222 0.47 -1.70 10.68
N TRP A 223 0.91 -2.93 10.42
CA TRP A 223 2.32 -3.19 10.16
C TRP A 223 2.80 -2.43 8.92
N MET A 224 2.06 -2.46 7.81
CA MET A 224 2.40 -1.75 6.57
C MET A 224 2.50 -0.24 6.77
N ASN A 225 1.57 0.32 7.55
CA ASN A 225 1.48 1.76 7.81
C ASN A 225 2.48 2.25 8.86
N ASN A 226 3.01 1.35 9.70
CA ASN A 226 4.06 1.64 10.66
C ASN A 226 5.47 1.19 10.20
N TYR A 227 5.60 0.67 8.96
CA TYR A 227 6.90 0.27 8.43
C TYR A 227 7.63 1.48 7.83
N PRO A 228 8.87 1.82 8.31
CA PRO A 228 9.64 2.95 7.78
C PRO A 228 10.02 2.73 6.32
N ARG A 229 9.78 3.72 5.48
CA ARG A 229 10.03 3.61 4.05
C ARG A 229 11.15 4.55 3.61
N ARG A 230 12.16 4.02 2.91
CA ARG A 230 13.25 4.82 2.38
C ARG A 230 12.77 5.98 1.49
N ILE A 231 11.75 5.74 0.67
CA ILE A 231 11.17 6.77 -0.22
C ILE A 231 10.52 7.93 0.56
N LEU A 232 10.16 7.71 1.84
CA LEU A 232 9.62 8.71 2.76
C LEU A 232 10.70 9.25 3.72
N GLY A 233 11.99 9.10 3.38
CA GLY A 233 13.09 9.47 4.28
C GLY A 233 13.04 8.69 5.59
N TYR A 234 12.59 7.43 5.56
CA TYR A 234 12.38 6.53 6.69
C TYR A 234 11.30 7.00 7.70
N ALA A 235 10.44 7.93 7.29
CA ALA A 235 9.15 8.10 7.95
C ALA A 235 8.25 6.87 7.67
N THR A 236 7.25 6.69 8.51
CA THR A 236 6.21 5.70 8.27
C THR A 236 5.06 6.30 7.43
N PRO A 237 4.32 5.50 6.66
CA PRO A 237 3.12 5.96 5.97
C PRO A 237 2.12 6.66 6.91
N LEU A 238 1.94 6.14 8.14
CA LEU A 238 1.05 6.73 9.13
C LEU A 238 1.52 8.12 9.57
N GLU A 239 2.83 8.30 9.82
CA GLU A 239 3.39 9.63 10.17
C GLU A 239 3.15 10.64 9.05
N CYS A 240 3.35 10.22 7.79
CA CYS A 240 3.12 11.07 6.63
C CYS A 240 1.63 11.42 6.48
N LEU A 241 0.73 10.43 6.61
CA LEU A 241 -0.72 10.67 6.57
C LEU A 241 -1.16 11.67 7.65
N MET A 242 -0.72 11.48 8.88
CA MET A 242 -1.07 12.38 9.99
C MET A 242 -0.57 13.81 9.77
N ALA A 243 0.58 13.98 9.11
CA ALA A 243 1.07 15.30 8.73
C ALA A 243 0.15 15.97 7.68
N GLU A 244 -0.28 15.24 6.63
CA GLU A 244 -1.19 15.76 5.61
C GLU A 244 -2.57 16.09 6.20
N LEU A 245 -3.12 15.24 7.07
CA LEU A 245 -4.41 15.50 7.72
C LEU A 245 -4.38 16.75 8.60
N ARG A 246 -3.27 17.00 9.30
CA ARG A 246 -3.11 18.24 10.09
C ARG A 246 -3.12 19.49 9.18
N ILE A 247 -2.47 19.43 8.03
CA ILE A 247 -2.50 20.52 7.03
C ILE A 247 -3.94 20.77 6.57
N LEU A 248 -4.69 19.72 6.22
CA LEU A 248 -6.08 19.84 5.78
C LEU A 248 -6.99 20.47 6.83
N VAL A 249 -6.84 20.09 8.11
CA VAL A 249 -7.64 20.66 9.22
C VAL A 249 -7.31 22.14 9.41
N ASN A 250 -6.01 22.50 9.38
CA ASN A 250 -5.61 23.91 9.54
C ASN A 250 -6.11 24.81 8.40
N CYS A 251 -6.10 24.32 7.15
CA CYS A 251 -6.67 25.04 6.01
C CYS A 251 -8.18 25.26 6.17
N SER A 252 -8.92 24.24 6.64
CA SER A 252 -10.38 24.39 6.88
C SER A 252 -10.70 25.40 7.97
N ALA A 253 -9.87 25.50 9.01
CA ALA A 253 -10.05 26.50 10.08
C ALA A 253 -9.80 27.93 9.59
N ALA A 254 -8.91 28.11 8.60
CA ALA A 254 -8.61 29.42 8.03
C ALA A 254 -9.65 29.91 7.01
N GLU A 255 -10.39 29.00 6.37
CA GLU A 255 -11.48 29.33 5.42
C GLU A 255 -12.82 29.64 6.11
N GLY A 256 -12.95 29.32 7.41
CA GLY A 256 -14.17 29.53 8.21
C GLY A 256 -14.15 30.79 9.07
N THR A 257 -13.10 31.61 8.98
CA THR A 257 -12.96 32.92 9.62
C THR A 257 -13.03 34.05 8.58
#